data_e0a39edd409494f183384d249a87690b
#
_entry.id   e0a39edd409494f183384d249a87690b
#
_cell.length_a   1.000
_cell.length_b   1.000
_cell.length_c   1.000
_cell.angle_alpha   90.00
_cell.angle_beta   90.00
_cell.angle_gamma   90.00
#
_symmetry.space_group_name_H-M   'P 1'
#
loop_
_entity.id
_entity.type
_entity.pdbx_description
1 polymer ?
#
loop_
_entity_poly.entity_id
_entity_poly.type
_entity_poly.pdbx_seq_one_letter_code
_entity_poly.pdbx_strand_id
1 'polypeptide(L)'
;MIYEQDCYTHQGKPFNLRALRGQVLLVVNVASKCGFTPQLRELESLYQRYRDRGFTVLGFPCNQFGKQSPESAEAFCIFGEQQFGVSFPLMEKVSVNGPNAHPLFVVLKQEAPGVLGTKVIKWNFTKFLVGRDGRVIARFAPNDHGQSLRLALEAALDKE
;
A
#
# COMPACT_ATOMS: atom_id res chain seq x y z
N MET A 1 -13.93 -7.81 5.79
CA MET A 1 -12.46 -7.90 5.84
C MET A 1 -11.86 -7.58 4.48
N ILE A 2 -10.57 -7.32 4.44
CA ILE A 2 -9.90 -6.91 3.20
C ILE A 2 -9.97 -7.97 2.10
N TYR A 3 -9.94 -9.26 2.44
CA TYR A 3 -9.91 -10.34 1.45
C TYR A 3 -11.19 -10.49 0.62
N GLU A 4 -12.26 -9.84 1.04
CA GLU A 4 -13.53 -9.85 0.32
C GLU A 4 -13.61 -8.79 -0.76
N GLN A 5 -12.62 -7.89 -0.82
CA GLN A 5 -12.62 -6.80 -1.76
C GLN A 5 -11.96 -7.20 -3.07
N ASP A 6 -12.61 -6.82 -4.18
CA ASP A 6 -12.07 -7.08 -5.51
C ASP A 6 -10.96 -6.10 -5.83
N CYS A 7 -9.82 -6.61 -6.27
CA CYS A 7 -8.66 -5.83 -6.68
C CYS A 7 -8.21 -6.23 -8.07
N TYR A 8 -7.56 -5.30 -8.76
CA TYR A 8 -7.07 -5.53 -10.11
C TYR A 8 -5.61 -5.07 -10.20
N THR A 9 -4.82 -5.76 -11.03
CA THR A 9 -3.43 -5.39 -11.29
C THR A 9 -3.36 -4.13 -12.14
N HIS A 10 -2.15 -3.58 -12.31
CA HIS A 10 -1.91 -2.43 -13.18
C HIS A 10 -2.33 -2.69 -14.63
N GLN A 11 -2.50 -3.94 -15.02
CA GLN A 11 -2.96 -4.33 -16.35
C GLN A 11 -4.48 -4.55 -16.41
N GLY A 12 -5.19 -4.28 -15.31
CA GLY A 12 -6.64 -4.49 -15.25
C GLY A 12 -7.06 -5.94 -15.08
N LYS A 13 -6.14 -6.83 -14.76
CA LYS A 13 -6.45 -8.25 -14.52
C LYS A 13 -6.86 -8.47 -13.06
N PRO A 14 -7.82 -9.37 -12.81
CA PRO A 14 -8.18 -9.69 -11.43
C PRO A 14 -6.96 -10.15 -10.62
N PHE A 15 -6.85 -9.62 -9.41
CA PHE A 15 -5.81 -10.00 -8.47
C PHE A 15 -6.47 -10.68 -7.28
N ASN A 16 -6.12 -11.93 -7.02
CA ASN A 16 -6.73 -12.71 -5.95
C ASN A 16 -6.12 -12.33 -4.60
N LEU A 17 -6.74 -11.38 -3.91
CA LEU A 17 -6.28 -10.92 -2.61
C LEU A 17 -6.31 -12.03 -1.56
N ARG A 18 -7.23 -13.01 -1.70
CA ARG A 18 -7.32 -14.15 -0.80
C ARG A 18 -6.10 -15.05 -0.85
N ALA A 19 -5.37 -15.05 -1.97
CA ALA A 19 -4.12 -15.82 -2.09
C ALA A 19 -3.03 -15.29 -1.15
N LEU A 20 -3.18 -14.06 -0.64
CA LEU A 20 -2.24 -13.46 0.30
C LEU A 20 -2.63 -13.70 1.76
N ARG A 21 -3.68 -14.47 2.00
CA ARG A 21 -4.11 -14.81 3.36
C ARG A 21 -2.97 -15.51 4.10
N GLY A 22 -2.73 -15.09 5.33
CA GLY A 22 -1.60 -15.60 6.13
C GLY A 22 -0.31 -14.82 5.96
N GLN A 23 -0.23 -13.94 4.97
CA GLN A 23 0.90 -13.01 4.82
C GLN A 23 0.65 -11.71 5.55
N VAL A 24 1.73 -11.04 5.93
CA VAL A 24 1.69 -9.64 6.37
C VAL A 24 1.71 -8.77 5.13
N LEU A 25 0.83 -7.78 5.07
CA LEU A 25 0.72 -6.89 3.93
C LEU A 25 0.99 -5.45 4.34
N LEU A 26 1.64 -4.71 3.45
CA LEU A 26 1.77 -3.26 3.55
C LEU A 26 1.09 -2.66 2.33
N VAL A 27 -0.05 -2.01 2.53
CA VAL A 27 -0.85 -1.41 1.46
C VAL A 27 -0.56 0.09 1.43
N VAL A 28 -0.13 0.59 0.29
CA VAL A 28 0.37 1.97 0.15
C VAL A 28 -0.26 2.63 -1.07
N ASN A 29 -0.74 3.86 -0.91
CA ASN A 29 -1.11 4.69 -2.06
C ASN A 29 0.14 5.45 -2.53
N VAL A 30 0.49 5.27 -3.79
CA VAL A 30 1.76 5.74 -4.34
C VAL A 30 1.56 6.78 -5.44
N ALA A 31 2.63 7.54 -5.74
CA ALA A 31 2.63 8.56 -6.78
C ALA A 31 4.02 8.70 -7.38
N SER A 32 4.08 9.17 -8.64
CA SER A 32 5.33 9.29 -9.40
C SER A 32 6.00 10.65 -9.27
N LYS A 33 5.25 11.70 -8.87
CA LYS A 33 5.74 13.10 -8.87
C LYS A 33 5.66 13.76 -7.50
N CYS A 34 5.70 12.97 -6.43
CA CYS A 34 5.64 13.44 -5.06
C CYS A 34 7.06 13.57 -4.48
N GLY A 35 7.24 14.48 -3.52
CA GLY A 35 8.49 14.53 -2.77
C GLY A 35 8.83 13.25 -2.03
N PHE A 36 7.81 12.44 -1.70
CA PHE A 36 8.00 11.15 -1.05
C PHE A 36 8.20 9.99 -2.04
N THR A 37 8.17 10.23 -3.35
CA THR A 37 8.32 9.16 -4.35
C THR A 37 9.59 8.32 -4.16
N PRO A 38 10.74 8.85 -3.69
CA PRO A 38 11.90 8.02 -3.39
C PRO A 38 11.64 6.90 -2.38
N GLN A 39 10.56 6.96 -1.60
CA GLN A 39 10.17 5.87 -0.71
C GLN A 39 9.85 4.57 -1.46
N LEU A 40 9.61 4.62 -2.77
CA LEU A 40 9.45 3.40 -3.57
C LEU A 40 10.67 2.50 -3.44
N ARG A 41 11.88 3.07 -3.34
CA ARG A 41 13.10 2.30 -3.14
C ARG A 41 13.14 1.64 -1.76
N GLU A 42 12.71 2.34 -0.74
CA GLU A 42 12.63 1.80 0.62
C GLU A 42 11.60 0.68 0.72
N LEU A 43 10.44 0.87 0.09
CA LEU A 43 9.39 -0.16 0.05
C LEU A 43 9.89 -1.41 -0.67
N GLU A 44 10.62 -1.24 -1.76
CA GLU A 44 11.22 -2.37 -2.47
C GLU A 44 12.24 -3.10 -1.59
N SER A 45 13.06 -2.37 -0.84
CA SER A 45 14.02 -2.95 0.09
C SER A 45 13.32 -3.78 1.17
N LEU A 46 12.22 -3.28 1.73
CA LEU A 46 11.42 -4.03 2.70
C LEU A 46 10.86 -5.30 2.07
N TYR A 47 10.33 -5.18 0.85
CA TYR A 47 9.78 -6.32 0.14
C TYR A 47 10.82 -7.40 -0.07
N GLN A 48 12.00 -7.06 -0.57
CA GLN A 48 13.07 -8.01 -0.80
C GLN A 48 13.54 -8.66 0.51
N ARG A 49 13.63 -7.89 1.58
CA ARG A 49 14.11 -8.38 2.86
C ARG A 49 13.17 -9.38 3.52
N TYR A 50 11.86 -9.16 3.42
CA TYR A 50 10.89 -9.92 4.21
C TYR A 50 9.98 -10.84 3.39
N ARG A 51 10.06 -10.80 2.06
CA ARG A 51 9.15 -11.59 1.21
C ARG A 51 9.17 -13.08 1.53
N ASP A 52 10.34 -13.62 1.84
CA ASP A 52 10.49 -15.05 2.13
C ASP A 52 9.88 -15.44 3.47
N ARG A 53 9.59 -14.46 4.32
CA ARG A 53 8.89 -14.68 5.57
C ARG A 53 7.37 -14.49 5.45
N GLY A 54 6.86 -14.32 4.24
CA GLY A 54 5.44 -14.12 4.00
C GLY A 54 5.01 -12.66 4.12
N PHE A 55 5.70 -11.77 3.40
CA PHE A 55 5.41 -10.35 3.35
C PHE A 55 5.22 -9.89 1.92
N THR A 56 4.22 -9.06 1.69
CA THR A 56 3.97 -8.43 0.38
C THR A 56 3.63 -6.95 0.56
N VAL A 57 4.13 -6.14 -0.35
CA VAL A 57 3.74 -4.73 -0.49
C VAL A 57 2.76 -4.65 -1.66
N LEU A 58 1.65 -3.93 -1.49
CA LEU A 58 0.71 -3.63 -2.56
C LEU A 58 0.69 -2.12 -2.78
N GLY A 59 1.14 -1.69 -3.96
CA GLY A 59 1.18 -0.28 -4.31
C GLY A 59 0.04 0.11 -5.24
N PHE A 60 -0.81 1.04 -4.80
CA PHE A 60 -1.94 1.54 -5.59
C PHE A 60 -1.65 2.98 -6.03
N PRO A 61 -1.42 3.24 -7.33
CA PRO A 61 -1.28 4.63 -7.79
C PRO A 61 -2.55 5.43 -7.52
N CYS A 62 -2.39 6.66 -7.05
CA CYS A 62 -3.50 7.53 -6.72
C CYS A 62 -3.18 8.97 -7.11
N ASN A 63 -4.12 9.64 -7.81
CA ASN A 63 -3.92 11.00 -8.32
C ASN A 63 -4.66 12.06 -7.51
N GLN A 64 -5.20 11.71 -6.33
CA GLN A 64 -6.02 12.64 -5.55
C GLN A 64 -5.24 13.69 -4.76
N PHE A 65 -3.92 13.51 -4.62
CA PHE A 65 -3.08 14.38 -3.79
C PHE A 65 -2.17 15.22 -4.68
N GLY A 66 -2.57 16.47 -4.92
CA GLY A 66 -1.80 17.41 -5.73
C GLY A 66 -1.64 16.98 -7.19
N LYS A 67 -2.45 16.03 -7.67
CA LYS A 67 -2.34 15.48 -9.03
C LYS A 67 -0.92 14.99 -9.33
N GLN A 68 -0.28 14.35 -8.37
CA GLN A 68 1.12 13.92 -8.45
C GLN A 68 1.30 12.52 -9.05
N SER A 69 0.24 11.90 -9.56
CA SER A 69 0.30 10.65 -10.30
C SER A 69 -0.70 10.67 -11.46
N PRO A 70 -0.49 11.53 -12.48
CA PRO A 70 -1.46 11.71 -13.57
C PRO A 70 -1.45 10.58 -14.60
N GLU A 71 -0.37 9.79 -14.69
CA GLU A 71 -0.21 8.73 -15.68
C GLU A 71 -1.09 7.52 -15.38
N SER A 72 -1.23 6.62 -16.37
CA SER A 72 -1.95 5.35 -16.17
C SER A 72 -1.23 4.45 -15.18
N ALA A 73 -1.94 3.45 -14.67
CA ALA A 73 -1.34 2.44 -13.79
C ALA A 73 -0.20 1.69 -14.49
N GLU A 74 -0.36 1.38 -15.77
CA GLU A 74 0.68 0.71 -16.55
C GLU A 74 1.92 1.58 -16.70
N ALA A 75 1.75 2.86 -17.02
CA ALA A 75 2.87 3.80 -17.11
C ALA A 75 3.54 3.99 -15.74
N PHE A 76 2.78 4.00 -14.66
CA PHE A 76 3.35 4.05 -13.31
C PHE A 76 4.21 2.82 -13.03
N CYS A 77 3.75 1.65 -13.44
CA CYS A 77 4.50 0.40 -13.24
C CYS A 77 5.86 0.47 -13.93
N ILE A 78 5.88 0.92 -15.18
CA ILE A 78 7.13 1.09 -15.94
C ILE A 78 8.06 2.07 -15.22
N PHE A 79 7.53 3.20 -14.77
CA PHE A 79 8.27 4.20 -14.01
C PHE A 79 8.89 3.60 -12.75
N GLY A 80 8.09 2.89 -11.96
CA GLY A 80 8.57 2.29 -10.70
C GLY A 80 9.66 1.25 -10.93
N GLU A 81 9.50 0.41 -11.94
CA GLU A 81 10.51 -0.60 -12.28
C GLU A 81 11.81 0.04 -12.75
N GLN A 82 11.73 1.00 -13.66
CA GLN A 82 12.91 1.61 -14.28
C GLN A 82 13.66 2.54 -13.33
N GLN A 83 12.95 3.35 -12.55
CA GLN A 83 13.56 4.36 -11.69
C GLN A 83 13.92 3.87 -10.30
N PHE A 84 13.18 2.90 -9.77
CA PHE A 84 13.32 2.46 -8.38
C PHE A 84 13.46 0.95 -8.22
N GLY A 85 13.48 0.20 -9.31
CA GLY A 85 13.64 -1.26 -9.26
C GLY A 85 12.48 -1.99 -8.59
N VAL A 86 11.28 -1.40 -8.61
CA VAL A 86 10.11 -1.97 -7.95
C VAL A 86 9.77 -3.34 -8.53
N SER A 87 9.67 -4.35 -7.66
CA SER A 87 9.24 -5.70 -8.02
C SER A 87 8.01 -6.16 -7.24
N PHE A 88 7.61 -5.41 -6.19
CA PHE A 88 6.37 -5.74 -5.49
C PHE A 88 5.14 -5.41 -6.38
N PRO A 89 3.99 -6.05 -6.13
CA PRO A 89 2.81 -5.84 -6.96
C PRO A 89 2.36 -4.39 -7.02
N LEU A 90 2.28 -3.85 -8.24
CA LEU A 90 1.67 -2.56 -8.53
C LEU A 90 0.29 -2.81 -9.10
N MET A 91 -0.69 -2.10 -8.55
CA MET A 91 -2.10 -2.36 -8.77
C MET A 91 -2.72 -1.27 -9.65
N GLU A 92 -4.03 -1.38 -9.86
CA GLU A 92 -4.78 -0.38 -10.59
C GLU A 92 -4.72 0.98 -9.91
N LYS A 93 -4.90 2.02 -10.70
CA LYS A 93 -5.00 3.38 -10.19
C LYS A 93 -6.37 3.56 -9.52
N VAL A 94 -6.37 4.09 -8.29
CA VAL A 94 -7.59 4.19 -7.50
C VAL A 94 -7.75 5.55 -6.85
N SER A 95 -8.97 5.86 -6.44
CA SER A 95 -9.25 6.90 -5.46
C SER A 95 -9.28 6.25 -4.08
N VAL A 96 -8.79 6.95 -3.07
CA VAL A 96 -8.73 6.43 -1.70
C VAL A 96 -9.66 7.19 -0.76
N ASN A 97 -10.14 8.36 -1.17
CA ASN A 97 -11.06 9.22 -0.43
C ASN A 97 -12.27 9.57 -1.29
N GLY A 98 -13.36 9.96 -0.63
CA GLY A 98 -14.55 10.44 -1.29
C GLY A 98 -15.48 9.32 -1.75
N PRO A 99 -16.53 9.67 -2.54
CA PRO A 99 -17.58 8.71 -2.92
C PRO A 99 -17.07 7.60 -3.85
N ASN A 100 -15.96 7.82 -4.54
CA ASN A 100 -15.38 6.82 -5.45
C ASN A 100 -14.21 6.07 -4.84
N ALA A 101 -14.02 6.16 -3.52
CA ALA A 101 -12.93 5.45 -2.85
C ALA A 101 -13.05 3.95 -3.09
N HIS A 102 -11.93 3.32 -3.42
CA HIS A 102 -11.88 1.88 -3.63
C HIS A 102 -12.31 1.15 -2.34
N PRO A 103 -13.15 0.10 -2.45
CA PRO A 103 -13.66 -0.59 -1.27
C PRO A 103 -12.58 -1.09 -0.31
N LEU A 104 -11.43 -1.54 -0.82
CA LEU A 104 -10.32 -1.93 0.02
C LEU A 104 -9.89 -0.77 0.93
N PHE A 105 -9.74 0.43 0.39
CA PHE A 105 -9.34 1.59 1.18
C PHE A 105 -10.41 2.05 2.14
N VAL A 106 -11.68 1.84 1.83
CA VAL A 106 -12.77 2.09 2.78
C VAL A 106 -12.57 1.21 4.03
N VAL A 107 -12.31 -0.07 3.83
CA VAL A 107 -12.07 -1.01 4.94
C VAL A 107 -10.80 -0.63 5.72
N LEU A 108 -9.71 -0.35 5.02
CA LEU A 108 -8.44 0.02 5.67
C LEU A 108 -8.60 1.25 6.57
N LYS A 109 -9.27 2.27 6.08
CA LYS A 109 -9.49 3.51 6.84
C LYS A 109 -10.38 3.31 8.05
N GLN A 110 -11.37 2.43 7.95
CA GLN A 110 -12.26 2.13 9.08
C GLN A 110 -11.55 1.36 10.18
N GLU A 111 -10.71 0.39 9.81
CA GLU A 111 -10.01 -0.46 10.78
C GLU A 111 -8.79 0.23 11.39
N ALA A 112 -8.17 1.17 10.69
CA ALA A 112 -7.02 1.92 11.18
C ALA A 112 -7.18 3.41 10.89
N PRO A 113 -7.98 4.14 11.69
CA PRO A 113 -8.12 5.58 11.52
C PRO A 113 -6.84 6.33 11.88
N GLY A 114 -6.70 7.54 11.36
CA GLY A 114 -5.56 8.40 11.63
C GLY A 114 -5.70 9.19 12.92
N VAL A 115 -4.96 10.29 12.99
CA VAL A 115 -4.94 11.19 14.16
C VAL A 115 -6.35 11.65 14.51
N LEU A 116 -6.69 11.59 15.80
CA LEU A 116 -7.99 11.99 16.34
C LEU A 116 -9.18 11.25 15.72
N GLY A 117 -8.96 10.01 15.26
CA GLY A 117 -10.00 9.19 14.68
C GLY A 117 -10.40 9.57 13.27
N THR A 118 -9.64 10.45 12.59
CA THR A 118 -9.95 10.82 11.22
C THR A 118 -9.72 9.64 10.28
N LYS A 119 -10.66 9.41 9.35
CA LYS A 119 -10.56 8.30 8.41
C LYS A 119 -9.88 8.71 7.11
N VAL A 120 -10.01 9.97 6.69
CA VAL A 120 -9.48 10.45 5.42
C VAL A 120 -7.97 10.22 5.33
N ILE A 121 -7.51 9.78 4.17
CA ILE A 121 -6.07 9.70 3.87
C ILE A 121 -5.63 11.10 3.45
N LYS A 122 -4.56 11.60 4.06
CA LYS A 122 -4.16 13.00 3.93
C LYS A 122 -3.17 13.28 2.82
N TRP A 123 -2.37 12.27 2.42
CA TRP A 123 -1.37 12.46 1.38
C TRP A 123 -0.91 11.14 0.77
N ASN A 124 -0.08 11.24 -0.28
CA ASN A 124 0.59 10.10 -0.90
C ASN A 124 1.50 9.38 0.10
N PHE A 125 1.73 8.09 -0.11
CA PHE A 125 2.60 7.25 0.70
C PHE A 125 2.13 7.06 2.14
N THR A 126 0.82 7.12 2.36
CA THR A 126 0.21 6.62 3.57
C THR A 126 0.21 5.09 3.51
N LYS A 127 0.59 4.43 4.59
CA LYS A 127 0.77 2.98 4.64
C LYS A 127 -0.19 2.36 5.64
N PHE A 128 -0.74 1.20 5.27
CA PHE A 128 -1.57 0.39 6.17
C PHE A 128 -0.91 -0.97 6.33
N LEU A 129 -0.64 -1.36 7.57
CA LEU A 129 -0.06 -2.66 7.91
C LEU A 129 -1.17 -3.63 8.25
N VAL A 130 -1.18 -4.77 7.55
CA VAL A 130 -2.19 -5.83 7.75
C VAL A 130 -1.50 -7.06 8.28
N GLY A 131 -2.00 -7.61 9.39
CA GLY A 131 -1.45 -8.79 10.01
C GLY A 131 -1.81 -10.08 9.27
N ARG A 132 -1.22 -11.18 9.71
CA ARG A 132 -1.43 -12.50 9.11
C ARG A 132 -2.89 -12.97 9.18
N ASP A 133 -3.64 -12.47 10.16
CA ASP A 133 -5.06 -12.77 10.34
C ASP A 133 -5.99 -11.87 9.49
N GLY A 134 -5.42 -10.96 8.70
CA GLY A 134 -6.18 -10.04 7.86
C GLY A 134 -6.67 -8.80 8.57
N ARG A 135 -6.34 -8.61 9.85
CA ARG A 135 -6.71 -7.40 10.57
C ARG A 135 -5.73 -6.28 10.26
N VAL A 136 -6.25 -5.06 10.11
CA VAL A 136 -5.42 -3.89 9.92
C VAL A 136 -4.86 -3.47 11.26
N ILE A 137 -3.53 -3.56 11.40
CA ILE A 137 -2.85 -3.34 12.68
C ILE A 137 -2.60 -1.86 12.93
N ALA A 138 -2.19 -1.12 11.88
CA ALA A 138 -1.73 0.25 12.03
C ALA A 138 -1.78 1.01 10.70
N ARG A 139 -1.83 2.34 10.83
CA ARG A 139 -1.67 3.29 9.73
C ARG A 139 -0.40 4.10 9.99
N PHE A 140 0.40 4.30 8.95
CA PHE A 140 1.60 5.12 9.01
C PHE A 140 1.48 6.31 8.07
N ALA A 141 1.81 7.51 8.58
CA ALA A 141 1.82 8.73 7.78
C ALA A 141 2.93 8.69 6.73
N PRO A 142 2.88 9.56 5.70
CA PRO A 142 3.92 9.57 4.65
C PRO A 142 5.34 9.66 5.18
N ASN A 143 5.58 10.51 6.17
CA ASN A 143 6.92 10.70 6.73
C ASN A 143 7.32 9.63 7.75
N ASP A 144 6.43 8.69 8.05
CA ASP A 144 6.71 7.59 8.98
C ASP A 144 7.10 6.36 8.17
N HIS A 145 8.37 6.28 7.80
CA HIS A 145 8.89 5.25 6.91
C HIS A 145 10.20 4.63 7.40
N GLY A 146 10.62 4.96 8.61
CA GLY A 146 11.89 4.50 9.16
C GLY A 146 11.75 3.32 10.10
N GLN A 147 12.43 3.44 11.24
CA GLN A 147 12.55 2.35 12.21
C GLN A 147 11.23 1.92 12.81
N SER A 148 10.31 2.86 13.08
CA SER A 148 9.02 2.51 13.68
C SER A 148 8.19 1.61 12.77
N LEU A 149 8.19 1.88 11.48
CA LEU A 149 7.52 1.03 10.49
C LEU A 149 8.16 -0.35 10.46
N ARG A 150 9.49 -0.42 10.41
CA ARG A 150 10.20 -1.70 10.36
C ARG A 150 9.97 -2.54 11.60
N LEU A 151 9.99 -1.93 12.79
CA LEU A 151 9.73 -2.64 14.04
C LEU A 151 8.30 -3.19 14.08
N ALA A 152 7.31 -2.41 13.65
CA ALA A 152 5.93 -2.88 13.59
C ALA A 152 5.77 -4.04 12.61
N LEU A 153 6.44 -3.95 11.46
CA LEU A 153 6.44 -5.01 10.46
C LEU A 153 7.05 -6.30 11.02
N GLU A 154 8.20 -6.21 11.67
CA GLU A 154 8.85 -7.38 12.25
C GLU A 154 7.99 -8.01 13.35
N ALA A 155 7.34 -7.20 14.18
CA ALA A 155 6.42 -7.71 15.20
C ALA A 155 5.23 -8.45 14.57
N ALA A 156 4.69 -7.92 13.47
CA ALA A 156 3.59 -8.58 12.75
C ALA A 156 4.03 -9.91 12.13
N LEU A 157 5.24 -9.98 11.59
CA LEU A 157 5.79 -11.20 11.01
C LEU A 157 6.02 -12.29 12.06
N ASP A 158 6.37 -11.90 13.28
CA ASP A 158 6.66 -12.83 14.38
C ASP A 158 5.39 -13.45 14.99
N LYS A 159 4.23 -12.88 14.74
CA LYS A 159 2.95 -13.47 15.18
C LYS A 159 2.56 -14.65 14.30
N GLU A 160 2.08 -15.70 14.92
CA GLU A 160 1.55 -16.88 14.23
C GLU A 160 0.09 -16.74 13.83
#